data_9a45249be57b6005d92d94f1a1531643
#
_entry.id   9a45249be57b6005d92d94f1a1531643
#
_cell.length_a   1.000
_cell.length_b   1.000
_cell.length_c   1.000
_cell.angle_alpha   90.00
_cell.angle_beta   90.00
_cell.angle_gamma   90.00
#
_symmetry.space_group_name_H-M   'P 1'
#
loop_
_entity.id
_entity.type
_entity.pdbx_description
1 polymer ?
#
loop_
_entity_poly.entity_id
_entity_poly.type
_entity_poly.pdbx_seq_one_letter_code
_entity_poly.pdbx_strand_id
1 'polypeptide(L)'
;MASDRLEKLSLGVVALLAVALPAWRLATPRPQPVDIHSEYVKYLSGKDSITAYLAYPERSDAAPGVIVIHEIFGMSDFVKDRVTQLAKDGFVAIAPDLLSRRGGTPASQDQAIQMIRGLNPDTLTQDLDATYQFLTHVKAVRADRIGVIGFCWGGGQSFRYATNNPQLKGFVVCYGPGPDSASLARLKAPGLGVYAEKDARISLSVPSTDSMMKKLGKSYQYRIYPGVSHGFIRARDIPAVTDTAWSNIVDFFRAKLGR
;
A
#
# COMPACT_ATOMS: atom_id res chain seq x y z
N MET A 1 -24.71 -5.35 89.71
CA MET A 1 -25.68 -4.33 89.28
C MET A 1 -25.15 -3.66 88.08
N ALA A 2 -25.44 -4.16 86.91
CA ALA A 2 -25.04 -3.63 85.61
C ALA A 2 -26.26 -3.72 84.71
N SER A 3 -26.69 -2.61 84.19
CA SER A 3 -27.87 -2.51 83.29
C SER A 3 -27.41 -2.59 81.85
N ASP A 4 -27.97 -3.55 81.17
CA ASP A 4 -27.88 -3.73 79.74
C ASP A 4 -28.59 -2.60 78.98
N ARG A 5 -27.91 -2.01 78.00
CA ARG A 5 -28.53 -1.20 76.94
C ARG A 5 -28.21 -1.84 75.60
N LEU A 6 -29.26 -2.48 75.05
CA LEU A 6 -29.29 -2.94 73.70
C LEU A 6 -29.55 -1.75 72.75
N GLU A 7 -28.56 -1.36 71.98
CA GLU A 7 -28.73 -0.44 70.86
C GLU A 7 -29.27 -1.19 69.64
N LYS A 8 -30.41 -0.75 69.16
CA LYS A 8 -31.07 -1.24 67.94
C LYS A 8 -30.38 -0.59 66.73
N LEU A 9 -29.62 -1.40 65.99
CA LEU A 9 -29.17 -1.02 64.65
C LEU A 9 -30.31 -1.12 63.67
N SER A 10 -30.76 0.01 63.15
CA SER A 10 -31.70 0.09 62.03
C SER A 10 -30.96 -0.18 60.73
N LEU A 11 -31.24 -1.29 60.05
CA LEU A 11 -30.80 -1.53 58.67
C LEU A 11 -31.60 -0.59 57.73
N GLY A 12 -30.90 0.42 57.22
CA GLY A 12 -31.41 1.23 56.11
C GLY A 12 -31.31 0.44 54.80
N VAL A 13 -32.44 0.09 54.22
CA VAL A 13 -32.55 -0.48 52.89
C VAL A 13 -32.24 0.63 51.89
N VAL A 14 -31.05 0.59 51.27
CA VAL A 14 -30.74 1.44 50.12
C VAL A 14 -31.34 0.81 48.87
N ALA A 15 -32.47 1.35 48.42
CA ALA A 15 -33.10 0.99 47.17
C ALA A 15 -32.20 1.51 46.00
N LEU A 16 -31.47 0.65 45.35
CA LEU A 16 -30.80 0.93 44.07
C LEU A 16 -31.85 1.10 42.97
N LEU A 17 -32.18 2.33 42.65
CA LEU A 17 -32.94 2.65 41.42
C LEU A 17 -32.08 2.35 40.21
N ALA A 18 -32.26 1.19 39.59
CA ALA A 18 -31.72 0.87 38.28
C ALA A 18 -32.39 1.76 37.23
N VAL A 19 -31.71 2.83 36.81
CA VAL A 19 -32.14 3.63 35.66
C VAL A 19 -31.95 2.78 34.43
N ALA A 20 -33.00 2.19 33.92
CA ALA A 20 -33.02 1.51 32.63
C ALA A 20 -32.80 2.57 31.53
N LEU A 21 -31.57 2.66 31.01
CA LEU A 21 -31.29 3.45 29.83
C LEU A 21 -32.04 2.82 28.64
N PRO A 22 -32.77 3.61 27.84
CA PRO A 22 -33.52 3.07 26.72
C PRO A 22 -32.59 2.48 25.66
N ALA A 23 -32.90 1.28 25.20
CA ALA A 23 -32.12 0.44 24.26
C ALA A 23 -32.14 0.94 22.78
N TRP A 24 -32.34 2.22 22.55
CA TRP A 24 -32.18 2.82 21.23
C TRP A 24 -30.76 3.35 21.04
N ARG A 25 -29.78 2.51 21.29
CA ARG A 25 -28.49 2.75 20.67
C ARG A 25 -28.74 2.81 19.16
N LEU A 26 -28.64 4.01 18.60
CA LEU A 26 -28.60 4.20 17.16
C LEU A 26 -27.59 3.19 16.64
N ALA A 27 -28.07 2.13 16.00
CA ALA A 27 -27.21 1.21 15.30
C ALA A 27 -26.48 2.08 14.26
N THR A 28 -25.19 2.30 14.48
CA THR A 28 -24.36 2.93 13.44
C THR A 28 -24.59 2.11 12.18
N PRO A 29 -25.06 2.71 11.08
CA PRO A 29 -25.27 1.96 9.85
C PRO A 29 -23.98 1.21 9.56
N ARG A 30 -24.05 -0.11 9.37
CA ARG A 30 -22.89 -0.85 8.85
C ARG A 30 -22.51 -0.17 7.56
N PRO A 31 -21.21 0.19 7.37
CA PRO A 31 -20.75 0.71 6.09
C PRO A 31 -21.23 -0.27 5.02
N GLN A 32 -22.03 0.19 4.07
CA GLN A 32 -22.43 -0.62 2.93
C GLN A 32 -21.17 -1.03 2.19
N PRO A 33 -21.08 -2.27 1.69
CA PRO A 33 -19.98 -2.67 0.81
C PRO A 33 -19.96 -1.68 -0.36
N VAL A 34 -18.86 -0.99 -0.52
CA VAL A 34 -18.67 -0.09 -1.66
C VAL A 34 -18.37 -0.98 -2.88
N ASP A 35 -19.17 -0.86 -3.93
CA ASP A 35 -18.91 -1.57 -5.18
C ASP A 35 -17.58 -1.10 -5.78
N ILE A 36 -16.84 -2.05 -6.33
CA ILE A 36 -15.53 -1.77 -6.93
C ILE A 36 -15.65 -1.88 -8.44
N HIS A 37 -15.43 -0.76 -9.10
CA HIS A 37 -15.22 -0.74 -10.53
C HIS A 37 -13.82 -1.20 -10.88
N SER A 38 -13.67 -2.02 -11.93
CA SER A 38 -12.35 -2.39 -12.45
C SER A 38 -12.38 -2.57 -13.97
N GLU A 39 -11.36 -2.07 -14.64
CA GLU A 39 -11.26 -2.09 -16.10
C GLU A 39 -9.80 -2.07 -16.58
N TYR A 40 -9.60 -2.44 -17.84
CA TYR A 40 -8.35 -2.15 -18.54
C TYR A 40 -8.47 -0.82 -19.28
N VAL A 41 -7.49 0.04 -19.02
CA VAL A 41 -7.36 1.35 -19.68
C VAL A 41 -6.11 1.39 -20.56
N LYS A 42 -6.10 2.32 -21.53
CA LYS A 42 -4.93 2.58 -22.36
C LYS A 42 -4.65 4.07 -22.41
N TYR A 43 -3.36 4.42 -22.34
CA TYR A 43 -2.90 5.80 -22.47
C TYR A 43 -1.52 5.83 -23.17
N LEU A 44 -1.13 7.00 -23.65
CA LEU A 44 0.12 7.16 -24.38
C LEU A 44 1.29 7.42 -23.42
N SER A 45 2.44 6.81 -23.71
CA SER A 45 3.74 7.15 -23.18
C SER A 45 4.69 7.44 -24.35
N GLY A 46 4.86 8.71 -24.65
CA GLY A 46 5.44 9.14 -25.93
C GLY A 46 4.57 8.69 -27.10
N LYS A 47 5.14 7.88 -28.01
CA LYS A 47 4.41 7.31 -29.15
C LYS A 47 3.79 5.94 -28.89
N ASP A 48 4.13 5.33 -27.77
CA ASP A 48 3.69 3.97 -27.46
C ASP A 48 2.47 3.97 -26.55
N SER A 49 1.62 2.95 -26.69
CA SER A 49 0.44 2.76 -25.86
C SER A 49 0.75 1.84 -24.69
N ILE A 50 0.43 2.30 -23.48
CA ILE A 50 0.52 1.50 -22.25
C ILE A 50 -0.88 1.00 -21.90
N THR A 51 -0.99 -0.31 -21.68
CA THR A 51 -2.19 -0.94 -21.11
C THR A 51 -2.03 -1.02 -19.60
N ALA A 52 -3.05 -0.67 -18.84
CA ALA A 52 -3.03 -0.76 -17.39
C ALA A 52 -4.34 -1.32 -16.83
N TYR A 53 -4.27 -1.98 -15.69
CA TYR A 53 -5.45 -2.40 -14.93
C TYR A 53 -5.75 -1.35 -13.86
N LEU A 54 -6.95 -0.77 -13.91
CA LEU A 54 -7.44 0.27 -13.01
C LEU A 54 -8.56 -0.30 -12.15
N ALA A 55 -8.58 0.01 -10.85
CA ALA A 55 -9.74 -0.22 -10.00
C ALA A 55 -9.93 0.91 -9.00
N TYR A 56 -11.20 1.20 -8.68
CA TYR A 56 -11.59 2.24 -7.73
C TYR A 56 -12.94 1.94 -7.07
N PRO A 57 -13.17 2.45 -5.84
CA PRO A 57 -14.48 2.35 -5.22
C PRO A 57 -15.49 3.26 -5.92
N GLU A 58 -16.69 2.76 -6.21
CA GLU A 58 -17.80 3.56 -6.73
C GLU A 58 -18.34 4.47 -5.64
N ARG A 59 -17.83 5.70 -5.60
CA ARG A 59 -18.20 6.73 -4.63
C ARG A 59 -18.26 8.10 -5.31
N SER A 60 -18.97 9.05 -4.70
CA SER A 60 -19.17 10.38 -5.26
C SER A 60 -17.97 11.32 -5.11
N ASP A 61 -17.09 11.06 -4.17
CA ASP A 61 -15.91 11.87 -3.85
C ASP A 61 -14.62 11.21 -4.38
N ALA A 62 -13.68 12.06 -4.79
CA ALA A 62 -12.38 11.60 -5.29
C ALA A 62 -11.53 11.00 -4.16
N ALA A 63 -10.83 9.91 -4.47
CA ALA A 63 -9.96 9.18 -3.56
C ALA A 63 -8.47 9.37 -3.92
N PRO A 64 -7.54 9.13 -2.97
CA PRO A 64 -6.11 9.12 -3.29
C PRO A 64 -5.76 8.05 -4.32
N GLY A 65 -4.76 8.36 -5.19
CA GLY A 65 -4.29 7.44 -6.22
C GLY A 65 -3.09 6.61 -5.76
N VAL A 66 -3.00 5.34 -6.20
CA VAL A 66 -1.84 4.48 -5.96
C VAL A 66 -1.43 3.77 -7.25
N ILE A 67 -0.19 4.01 -7.69
CA ILE A 67 0.43 3.26 -8.78
C ILE A 67 1.00 1.97 -8.21
N VAL A 68 0.66 0.83 -8.82
CA VAL A 68 1.13 -0.51 -8.41
C VAL A 68 2.11 -1.03 -9.46
N ILE A 69 3.36 -1.25 -9.08
CA ILE A 69 4.38 -1.80 -9.97
C ILE A 69 4.47 -3.31 -9.77
N HIS A 70 4.24 -4.05 -10.85
CA HIS A 70 4.19 -5.52 -10.87
C HIS A 70 5.53 -6.17 -10.55
N GLU A 71 5.49 -7.46 -10.26
CA GLU A 71 6.68 -8.30 -10.05
C GLU A 71 7.38 -8.62 -11.38
N ILE A 72 8.44 -9.42 -11.30
CA ILE A 72 9.20 -9.93 -12.46
C ILE A 72 8.35 -10.79 -13.43
N PHE A 73 7.11 -11.10 -13.08
CA PHE A 73 6.17 -11.90 -13.88
C PHE A 73 5.20 -11.05 -14.73
N GLY A 74 5.35 -9.71 -14.72
CA GLY A 74 4.45 -8.81 -15.43
C GLY A 74 3.07 -8.68 -14.76
N MET A 75 2.04 -8.42 -15.56
CA MET A 75 0.66 -8.21 -15.14
C MET A 75 -0.01 -9.56 -14.80
N SER A 76 0.30 -10.10 -13.62
CA SER A 76 -0.27 -11.35 -13.10
C SER A 76 -1.58 -11.11 -12.34
N ASP A 77 -2.31 -12.19 -12.03
CA ASP A 77 -3.53 -12.11 -11.20
C ASP A 77 -3.23 -11.55 -9.81
N PHE A 78 -2.08 -11.89 -9.23
CA PHE A 78 -1.65 -11.28 -7.97
C PHE A 78 -1.62 -9.75 -8.03
N VAL A 79 -1.09 -9.16 -9.10
CA VAL A 79 -1.03 -7.70 -9.26
C VAL A 79 -2.43 -7.12 -9.38
N LYS A 80 -3.31 -7.73 -10.18
CA LYS A 80 -4.72 -7.31 -10.31
C LYS A 80 -5.46 -7.40 -8.99
N ASP A 81 -5.22 -8.46 -8.21
CA ASP A 81 -5.78 -8.61 -6.87
C ASP A 81 -5.29 -7.51 -5.91
N ARG A 82 -4.02 -7.10 -5.99
CA ARG A 82 -3.51 -6.00 -5.15
C ARG A 82 -4.11 -4.66 -5.55
N VAL A 83 -4.31 -4.41 -6.84
CA VAL A 83 -5.03 -3.22 -7.34
C VAL A 83 -6.47 -3.21 -6.82
N THR A 84 -7.20 -4.32 -6.97
CA THR A 84 -8.57 -4.46 -6.47
C THR A 84 -8.65 -4.34 -4.95
N GLN A 85 -7.67 -4.89 -4.23
CA GLN A 85 -7.63 -4.79 -2.77
C GLN A 85 -7.40 -3.33 -2.31
N LEU A 86 -6.51 -2.58 -2.96
CA LEU A 86 -6.33 -1.15 -2.67
C LEU A 86 -7.62 -0.35 -2.95
N ALA A 87 -8.36 -0.71 -3.99
CA ALA A 87 -9.66 -0.10 -4.24
C ALA A 87 -10.66 -0.38 -3.10
N LYS A 88 -10.73 -1.62 -2.59
CA LYS A 88 -11.51 -1.97 -1.40
C LYS A 88 -11.05 -1.22 -0.14
N ASP A 89 -9.77 -0.90 -0.04
CA ASP A 89 -9.19 -0.12 1.05
C ASP A 89 -9.41 1.40 0.90
N GLY A 90 -10.07 1.84 -0.19
CA GLY A 90 -10.52 3.21 -0.41
C GLY A 90 -9.63 4.06 -1.32
N PHE A 91 -8.73 3.47 -2.09
CA PHE A 91 -7.86 4.14 -3.04
C PHE A 91 -8.33 3.94 -4.50
N VAL A 92 -7.93 4.83 -5.39
CA VAL A 92 -7.92 4.53 -6.83
C VAL A 92 -6.58 3.92 -7.16
N ALA A 93 -6.55 2.66 -7.60
CA ALA A 93 -5.30 1.95 -7.85
C ALA A 93 -5.15 1.59 -9.33
N ILE A 94 -3.95 1.75 -9.87
CA ILE A 94 -3.63 1.43 -11.26
C ILE A 94 -2.32 0.66 -11.34
N ALA A 95 -2.29 -0.42 -12.12
CA ALA A 95 -1.08 -1.14 -12.46
C ALA A 95 -0.81 -1.06 -13.97
N PRO A 96 0.24 -0.34 -14.42
CA PRO A 96 0.66 -0.41 -15.81
C PRO A 96 1.28 -1.77 -16.12
N ASP A 97 0.96 -2.33 -17.27
CA ASP A 97 1.75 -3.41 -17.85
C ASP A 97 3.01 -2.80 -18.50
N LEU A 98 4.11 -2.84 -17.78
CA LEU A 98 5.39 -2.26 -18.19
C LEU A 98 6.05 -3.03 -19.34
N LEU A 99 5.42 -4.12 -19.79
CA LEU A 99 5.77 -4.84 -21.01
C LEU A 99 4.94 -4.41 -22.23
N SER A 100 4.02 -3.44 -22.09
CA SER A 100 3.13 -2.97 -23.16
C SER A 100 3.87 -2.63 -24.47
N ARG A 101 5.04 -1.97 -24.38
CA ARG A 101 5.88 -1.64 -25.54
C ARG A 101 6.43 -2.86 -26.29
N ARG A 102 6.34 -4.03 -25.68
CA ARG A 102 6.83 -5.32 -26.24
C ARG A 102 5.68 -6.30 -26.48
N GLY A 103 4.45 -5.78 -26.63
CA GLY A 103 3.26 -6.57 -26.88
C GLY A 103 2.49 -6.99 -25.62
N GLY A 104 2.92 -6.54 -24.45
CA GLY A 104 2.29 -6.85 -23.15
C GLY A 104 2.92 -8.05 -22.45
N THR A 105 2.38 -8.37 -21.29
CA THR A 105 2.84 -9.51 -20.48
C THR A 105 2.51 -10.83 -21.21
N PRO A 106 3.54 -11.66 -21.52
CA PRO A 106 3.32 -12.94 -22.18
C PRO A 106 2.73 -13.98 -21.22
N ALA A 107 2.13 -15.03 -21.76
CA ALA A 107 1.60 -16.14 -20.97
C ALA A 107 2.71 -16.93 -20.24
N SER A 108 3.92 -16.99 -20.81
CA SER A 108 5.06 -17.67 -20.21
C SER A 108 5.75 -16.76 -19.17
N GLN A 109 5.88 -17.24 -17.93
CA GLN A 109 6.60 -16.52 -16.88
C GLN A 109 8.08 -16.36 -17.23
N ASP A 110 8.71 -17.36 -17.84
CA ASP A 110 10.13 -17.28 -18.23
C ASP A 110 10.36 -16.19 -19.27
N GLN A 111 9.45 -16.06 -20.25
CA GLN A 111 9.50 -14.98 -21.23
C GLN A 111 9.30 -13.61 -20.55
N ALA A 112 8.34 -13.49 -19.62
CA ALA A 112 8.13 -12.26 -18.88
C ALA A 112 9.38 -11.84 -18.10
N ILE A 113 10.05 -12.79 -17.42
CA ILE A 113 11.28 -12.56 -16.68
C ILE A 113 12.40 -12.04 -17.62
N GLN A 114 12.58 -12.67 -18.79
CA GLN A 114 13.57 -12.23 -19.77
C GLN A 114 13.27 -10.83 -20.32
N MET A 115 12.00 -10.56 -20.65
CA MET A 115 11.57 -9.25 -21.14
C MET A 115 11.79 -8.16 -20.10
N ILE A 116 11.45 -8.40 -18.83
CA ILE A 116 11.63 -7.44 -17.73
C ILE A 116 13.11 -7.15 -17.48
N ARG A 117 13.98 -8.16 -17.51
CA ARG A 117 15.43 -7.96 -17.36
C ARG A 117 16.03 -7.08 -18.46
N GLY A 118 15.41 -7.05 -19.62
CA GLY A 118 15.85 -6.23 -20.75
C GLY A 118 15.18 -4.85 -20.83
N LEU A 119 14.40 -4.43 -19.82
CA LEU A 119 13.78 -3.10 -19.82
C LEU A 119 14.84 -2.00 -19.59
N ASN A 120 14.72 -0.94 -20.40
CA ASN A 120 15.54 0.25 -20.20
C ASN A 120 14.98 1.06 -19.02
N PRO A 121 15.82 1.43 -18.03
CA PRO A 121 15.36 2.15 -16.83
C PRO A 121 14.75 3.53 -17.14
N ASP A 122 15.21 4.25 -18.16
CA ASP A 122 14.69 5.58 -18.48
C ASP A 122 13.33 5.48 -19.16
N THR A 123 13.16 4.52 -20.07
CA THR A 123 11.86 4.19 -20.67
C THR A 123 10.85 3.76 -19.59
N LEU A 124 11.30 2.97 -18.61
CA LEU A 124 10.47 2.58 -17.48
C LEU A 124 10.00 3.79 -16.65
N THR A 125 10.90 4.74 -16.41
CA THR A 125 10.54 6.00 -15.74
C THR A 125 9.53 6.79 -16.55
N GLN A 126 9.71 6.89 -17.87
CA GLN A 126 8.78 7.56 -18.78
C GLN A 126 7.38 6.92 -18.75
N ASP A 127 7.29 5.59 -18.71
CA ASP A 127 6.01 4.88 -18.64
C ASP A 127 5.31 5.08 -17.30
N LEU A 128 6.05 5.13 -16.20
CA LEU A 128 5.52 5.45 -14.87
C LEU A 128 5.09 6.92 -14.77
N ASP A 129 5.80 7.85 -15.40
CA ASP A 129 5.39 9.25 -15.48
C ASP A 129 4.09 9.42 -16.29
N ALA A 130 3.97 8.69 -17.41
CA ALA A 130 2.72 8.66 -18.18
C ALA A 130 1.56 8.07 -17.35
N THR A 131 1.82 7.03 -16.55
CA THR A 131 0.83 6.46 -15.61
C THR A 131 0.42 7.49 -14.55
N TYR A 132 1.38 8.20 -13.98
CA TYR A 132 1.12 9.27 -13.01
C TYR A 132 0.25 10.36 -13.65
N GLN A 133 0.61 10.84 -14.83
CA GLN A 133 -0.15 11.85 -15.56
C GLN A 133 -1.56 11.35 -15.88
N PHE A 134 -1.72 10.12 -16.34
CA PHE A 134 -3.04 9.53 -16.56
C PHE A 134 -3.91 9.60 -15.30
N LEU A 135 -3.36 9.18 -14.15
CA LEU A 135 -4.09 9.23 -12.88
C LEU A 135 -4.53 10.64 -12.49
N THR A 136 -3.72 11.67 -12.75
CA THR A 136 -4.10 13.06 -12.41
C THR A 136 -5.33 13.56 -13.18
N HIS A 137 -5.69 12.91 -14.27
CA HIS A 137 -6.86 13.25 -15.11
C HIS A 137 -8.08 12.34 -14.85
N VAL A 138 -7.95 11.30 -14.04
CA VAL A 138 -9.07 10.43 -13.65
C VAL A 138 -9.94 11.17 -12.62
N LYS A 139 -11.22 11.41 -12.93
CA LYS A 139 -12.14 12.16 -12.06
C LYS A 139 -12.26 11.60 -10.64
N ALA A 140 -12.13 10.27 -10.49
CA ALA A 140 -12.17 9.60 -9.19
C ALA A 140 -10.91 9.82 -8.35
N VAL A 141 -9.85 10.47 -8.88
CA VAL A 141 -8.54 10.63 -8.22
C VAL A 141 -8.35 12.04 -7.68
N ARG A 142 -7.87 12.11 -6.44
CA ARG A 142 -7.29 13.34 -5.90
C ARG A 142 -5.88 13.51 -6.48
N ALA A 143 -5.75 14.32 -7.53
CA ALA A 143 -4.53 14.48 -8.32
C ALA A 143 -3.30 14.91 -7.50
N ASP A 144 -3.51 15.58 -6.36
CA ASP A 144 -2.46 16.01 -5.43
C ASP A 144 -2.08 14.92 -4.38
N ARG A 145 -2.68 13.71 -4.44
CA ARG A 145 -2.58 12.64 -3.44
C ARG A 145 -2.28 11.30 -4.09
N ILE A 146 -1.14 11.21 -4.77
CA ILE A 146 -0.72 10.00 -5.48
C ILE A 146 0.52 9.39 -4.82
N GLY A 147 0.48 8.08 -4.58
CA GLY A 147 1.59 7.28 -4.10
C GLY A 147 1.95 6.14 -5.07
N VAL A 148 3.01 5.42 -4.75
CA VAL A 148 3.45 4.24 -5.52
C VAL A 148 3.80 3.09 -4.59
N ILE A 149 3.46 1.88 -5.00
CA ILE A 149 3.87 0.63 -4.36
C ILE A 149 4.42 -0.32 -5.43
N GLY A 150 5.38 -1.13 -5.07
CA GLY A 150 5.87 -2.20 -5.94
C GLY A 150 6.27 -3.45 -5.16
N PHE A 151 6.27 -4.58 -5.87
CA PHE A 151 6.54 -5.88 -5.28
C PHE A 151 7.74 -6.55 -5.97
N CYS A 152 8.65 -7.15 -5.22
CA CYS A 152 9.83 -7.84 -5.75
C CYS A 152 10.69 -6.89 -6.61
N TRP A 153 10.88 -7.20 -7.88
CA TRP A 153 11.50 -6.30 -8.85
C TRP A 153 10.79 -4.93 -8.86
N GLY A 154 9.45 -4.92 -8.90
CA GLY A 154 8.65 -3.69 -8.81
C GLY A 154 8.86 -2.93 -7.51
N GLY A 155 9.22 -3.60 -6.42
CA GLY A 155 9.61 -2.95 -5.16
C GLY A 155 10.85 -2.07 -5.33
N GLY A 156 11.87 -2.57 -5.99
CA GLY A 156 13.04 -1.77 -6.37
C GLY A 156 12.67 -0.62 -7.32
N GLN A 157 11.74 -0.87 -8.26
CA GLN A 157 11.29 0.17 -9.19
C GLN A 157 10.45 1.25 -8.51
N SER A 158 9.61 0.91 -7.52
CA SER A 158 8.86 1.92 -6.76
C SER A 158 9.79 2.85 -5.98
N PHE A 159 10.85 2.30 -5.40
CA PHE A 159 11.87 3.11 -4.72
C PHE A 159 12.62 4.01 -5.70
N ARG A 160 13.08 3.45 -6.82
CA ARG A 160 13.76 4.20 -7.88
C ARG A 160 12.84 5.30 -8.45
N TYR A 161 11.59 4.98 -8.74
CA TYR A 161 10.63 5.95 -9.26
C TYR A 161 10.37 7.10 -8.28
N ALA A 162 10.28 6.82 -6.99
CA ALA A 162 10.13 7.86 -5.99
C ALA A 162 11.32 8.83 -5.93
N THR A 163 12.52 8.43 -6.36
CA THR A 163 13.67 9.34 -6.51
C THR A 163 13.61 10.19 -7.77
N ASN A 164 12.80 9.81 -8.77
CA ASN A 164 12.67 10.50 -10.06
C ASN A 164 11.41 11.37 -10.13
N ASN A 165 10.36 11.03 -9.37
CA ASN A 165 9.12 11.82 -9.35
C ASN A 165 8.91 12.52 -8.00
N PRO A 166 9.24 13.82 -7.89
CA PRO A 166 9.12 14.58 -6.64
C PRO A 166 7.67 14.93 -6.27
N GLN A 167 6.69 14.67 -7.12
CA GLN A 167 5.28 14.95 -6.88
C GLN A 167 4.60 13.84 -6.05
N LEU A 168 5.17 12.64 -5.99
CA LEU A 168 4.65 11.55 -5.16
C LEU A 168 4.55 11.95 -3.70
N LYS A 169 3.49 11.54 -3.04
CA LYS A 169 3.20 11.83 -1.62
C LYS A 169 3.57 10.67 -0.68
N GLY A 170 3.92 9.51 -1.24
CA GLY A 170 4.38 8.36 -0.49
C GLY A 170 4.81 7.23 -1.42
N PHE A 171 5.74 6.40 -0.97
CA PHE A 171 6.11 5.19 -1.69
C PHE A 171 6.26 3.99 -0.75
N VAL A 172 5.95 2.81 -1.26
CA VAL A 172 6.09 1.54 -0.54
C VAL A 172 6.94 0.58 -1.35
N VAL A 173 7.92 -0.01 -0.67
CA VAL A 173 8.85 -1.00 -1.24
C VAL A 173 8.58 -2.35 -0.60
N CYS A 174 8.01 -3.30 -1.34
CA CYS A 174 7.84 -4.66 -0.86
C CYS A 174 9.00 -5.53 -1.37
N TYR A 175 9.86 -5.96 -0.47
CA TYR A 175 11.02 -6.86 -0.68
C TYR A 175 11.81 -6.54 -1.97
N GLY A 176 12.03 -5.25 -2.23
CA GLY A 176 12.85 -4.75 -3.33
C GLY A 176 14.13 -4.08 -2.84
N PRO A 177 15.21 -4.03 -3.66
CA PRO A 177 16.45 -3.34 -3.31
C PRO A 177 16.26 -1.82 -3.31
N GLY A 178 17.04 -1.12 -2.48
CA GLY A 178 17.15 0.34 -2.55
C GLY A 178 18.00 0.80 -3.74
N PRO A 179 17.81 2.05 -4.24
CA PRO A 179 18.65 2.67 -5.23
C PRO A 179 20.01 3.11 -4.61
N ASP A 180 20.91 3.58 -5.46
CA ASP A 180 22.19 4.14 -5.03
C ASP A 180 22.03 5.44 -4.21
N SER A 181 23.09 5.82 -3.49
CA SER A 181 23.08 6.97 -2.57
C SER A 181 22.84 8.32 -3.28
N ALA A 182 23.34 8.49 -4.51
CA ALA A 182 23.13 9.71 -5.28
C ALA A 182 21.65 9.86 -5.68
N SER A 183 20.99 8.76 -6.02
CA SER A 183 19.57 8.71 -6.28
C SER A 183 18.75 9.04 -5.03
N LEU A 184 19.11 8.49 -3.87
CA LEU A 184 18.43 8.75 -2.59
C LEU A 184 18.41 10.25 -2.24
N ALA A 185 19.44 11.02 -2.63
CA ALA A 185 19.48 12.45 -2.35
C ALA A 185 18.32 13.24 -3.00
N ARG A 186 17.80 12.77 -4.15
CA ARG A 186 16.69 13.42 -4.87
C ARG A 186 15.32 13.15 -4.26
N LEU A 187 15.20 12.15 -3.39
CA LEU A 187 13.92 11.71 -2.81
C LEU A 187 13.21 12.85 -2.05
N LYS A 188 11.91 13.02 -2.31
CA LYS A 188 11.04 13.97 -1.60
C LYS A 188 9.95 13.27 -0.80
N ALA A 189 9.39 12.20 -1.35
CA ALA A 189 8.31 11.44 -0.73
C ALA A 189 8.78 10.67 0.51
N PRO A 190 7.96 10.55 1.56
CA PRO A 190 8.20 9.59 2.64
C PRO A 190 8.02 8.16 2.14
N GLY A 191 8.75 7.20 2.72
CA GLY A 191 8.75 5.80 2.31
C GLY A 191 8.49 4.80 3.43
N LEU A 192 7.91 3.66 3.03
CA LEU A 192 7.79 2.45 3.85
C LEU A 192 8.43 1.26 3.15
N GLY A 193 9.40 0.63 3.83
CA GLY A 193 9.98 -0.64 3.43
C GLY A 193 9.30 -1.82 4.14
N VAL A 194 8.94 -2.83 3.37
CA VAL A 194 8.27 -4.07 3.82
C VAL A 194 9.15 -5.24 3.39
N TYR A 195 9.84 -5.88 4.32
CA TYR A 195 10.87 -6.85 4.03
C TYR A 195 10.63 -8.17 4.77
N ALA A 196 11.24 -9.22 4.28
CA ALA A 196 11.12 -10.58 4.80
C ALA A 196 12.40 -10.99 5.53
N GLU A 197 12.28 -11.58 6.72
CA GLU A 197 13.45 -12.02 7.51
C GLU A 197 14.31 -13.05 6.75
N LYS A 198 13.65 -14.00 6.07
CA LYS A 198 14.33 -15.06 5.32
C LYS A 198 14.81 -14.67 3.91
N ASP A 199 14.70 -13.38 3.54
CA ASP A 199 15.25 -12.84 2.28
C ASP A 199 16.58 -12.12 2.55
N ALA A 200 17.61 -12.86 2.93
CA ALA A 200 18.93 -12.30 3.25
C ALA A 200 19.50 -11.44 2.11
N ARG A 201 19.24 -11.82 0.86
CA ARG A 201 19.70 -11.11 -0.34
C ARG A 201 19.27 -9.65 -0.38
N ILE A 202 18.08 -9.35 0.11
CA ILE A 202 17.50 -8.00 0.17
C ILE A 202 17.65 -7.42 1.58
N SER A 203 17.24 -8.17 2.61
CA SER A 203 17.05 -7.63 3.95
C SER A 203 18.36 -7.24 4.65
N LEU A 204 19.50 -7.85 4.27
CA LEU A 204 20.82 -7.45 4.81
C LEU A 204 21.23 -6.03 4.39
N SER A 205 20.74 -5.51 3.26
CA SER A 205 21.07 -4.15 2.80
C SER A 205 20.17 -3.06 3.39
N VAL A 206 19.05 -3.45 4.02
CA VAL A 206 18.04 -2.49 4.51
C VAL A 206 18.57 -1.56 5.61
N PRO A 207 19.32 -2.03 6.63
CA PRO A 207 19.87 -1.13 7.66
C PRO A 207 20.85 -0.10 7.09
N SER A 208 21.66 -0.45 6.07
CA SER A 208 22.56 0.50 5.42
C SER A 208 21.80 1.54 4.60
N THR A 209 20.73 1.14 3.91
CA THR A 209 19.81 2.06 3.21
C THR A 209 19.15 3.03 4.20
N ASP A 210 18.62 2.54 5.32
CA ASP A 210 18.02 3.37 6.37
C ASP A 210 19.03 4.36 6.96
N SER A 211 20.25 3.91 7.25
CA SER A 211 21.34 4.79 7.73
C SER A 211 21.64 5.90 6.74
N MET A 212 21.70 5.59 5.43
CA MET A 212 21.91 6.59 4.39
C MET A 212 20.73 7.58 4.31
N MET A 213 19.49 7.08 4.36
CA MET A 213 18.29 7.90 4.38
C MET A 213 18.28 8.89 5.55
N LYS A 214 18.66 8.44 6.75
CA LYS A 214 18.80 9.29 7.93
C LYS A 214 19.87 10.37 7.75
N LYS A 215 21.06 10.02 7.23
CA LYS A 215 22.13 10.98 6.91
C LYS A 215 21.69 12.05 5.91
N LEU A 216 20.84 11.67 4.96
CA LEU A 216 20.29 12.58 3.94
C LEU A 216 19.04 13.35 4.43
N GLY A 217 18.59 13.17 5.67
CA GLY A 217 17.38 13.78 6.21
C GLY A 217 16.08 13.34 5.52
N LYS A 218 16.06 12.12 4.95
CA LYS A 218 14.90 11.57 4.25
C LYS A 218 13.97 10.82 5.20
N SER A 219 12.65 10.96 5.00
CA SER A 219 11.65 10.25 5.78
C SER A 219 11.49 8.83 5.23
N TYR A 220 12.02 7.87 5.94
CA TYR A 220 11.91 6.45 5.61
C TYR A 220 11.74 5.63 6.87
N GLN A 221 10.84 4.65 6.84
CA GLN A 221 10.68 3.63 7.86
C GLN A 221 10.62 2.26 7.19
N TYR A 222 11.05 1.23 7.89
CA TYR A 222 10.96 -0.13 7.38
C TYR A 222 10.58 -1.13 8.47
N ARG A 223 10.05 -2.27 8.04
CA ARG A 223 9.79 -3.42 8.90
C ARG A 223 10.31 -4.68 8.23
N ILE A 224 11.01 -5.51 8.99
CA ILE A 224 11.41 -6.86 8.60
C ILE A 224 10.46 -7.81 9.32
N TYR A 225 9.67 -8.56 8.55
CA TYR A 225 8.64 -9.44 9.06
C TYR A 225 9.23 -10.82 9.36
N PRO A 226 9.00 -11.37 10.58
CA PRO A 226 9.62 -12.61 11.00
C PRO A 226 9.02 -13.84 10.30
N GLY A 227 9.83 -14.85 10.08
CA GLY A 227 9.43 -16.17 9.60
C GLY A 227 9.06 -16.29 8.13
N VAL A 228 8.98 -15.16 7.39
CA VAL A 228 8.55 -15.12 5.98
C VAL A 228 9.72 -14.97 5.03
N SER A 229 9.52 -15.43 3.79
CA SER A 229 10.50 -15.39 2.69
C SER A 229 10.17 -14.30 1.66
N HIS A 230 11.04 -14.12 0.67
CA HIS A 230 10.81 -13.23 -0.48
C HIS A 230 9.45 -13.51 -1.12
N GLY A 231 8.68 -12.47 -1.42
CA GLY A 231 7.37 -12.63 -2.06
C GLY A 231 6.23 -13.02 -1.11
N PHE A 232 6.41 -12.94 0.21
CA PHE A 232 5.44 -13.43 1.19
C PHE A 232 4.04 -12.80 1.11
N ILE A 233 3.90 -11.57 0.57
CA ILE A 233 2.58 -10.97 0.35
C ILE A 233 1.81 -11.73 -0.74
N ARG A 234 2.52 -12.30 -1.73
CA ARG A 234 1.95 -13.15 -2.76
C ARG A 234 1.71 -14.57 -2.26
N ALA A 235 2.73 -15.17 -1.64
CA ALA A 235 2.70 -16.57 -1.22
C ALA A 235 1.71 -16.82 -0.07
N ARG A 236 1.57 -15.86 0.84
CA ARG A 236 0.73 -15.95 2.04
C ARG A 236 1.07 -17.15 2.93
N ASP A 237 2.36 -17.53 2.97
CA ASP A 237 2.83 -18.69 3.77
C ASP A 237 2.45 -18.57 5.24
N ILE A 238 2.44 -17.35 5.78
CA ILE A 238 1.97 -17.05 7.13
C ILE A 238 0.91 -15.94 7.03
N PRO A 239 -0.39 -16.28 6.90
CA PRO A 239 -1.46 -15.32 6.63
C PRO A 239 -1.50 -14.14 7.60
N ALA A 240 -1.36 -14.40 8.91
CA ALA A 240 -1.38 -13.34 9.94
C ALA A 240 -0.27 -12.30 9.75
N VAL A 241 0.93 -12.73 9.34
CA VAL A 241 2.06 -11.83 9.04
C VAL A 241 1.78 -11.03 7.78
N THR A 242 1.25 -11.68 6.75
CA THR A 242 0.87 -11.03 5.49
C THR A 242 -0.22 -9.97 5.72
N ASP A 243 -1.25 -10.31 6.49
CA ASP A 243 -2.35 -9.39 6.79
C ASP A 243 -1.87 -8.18 7.62
N THR A 244 -0.96 -8.42 8.57
CA THR A 244 -0.31 -7.34 9.33
C THR A 244 0.52 -6.43 8.41
N ALA A 245 1.29 -7.01 7.48
CA ALA A 245 2.08 -6.24 6.54
C ALA A 245 1.18 -5.39 5.62
N TRP A 246 0.08 -5.97 5.12
CA TRP A 246 -0.88 -5.25 4.30
C TRP A 246 -1.56 -4.11 5.07
N SER A 247 -2.00 -4.36 6.30
CA SER A 247 -2.56 -3.31 7.17
C SER A 247 -1.58 -2.14 7.35
N ASN A 248 -0.30 -2.42 7.61
CA ASN A 248 0.73 -1.38 7.75
C ASN A 248 0.93 -0.58 6.45
N ILE A 249 0.82 -1.21 5.27
CA ILE A 249 0.87 -0.55 3.96
C ILE A 249 -0.31 0.41 3.81
N VAL A 250 -1.52 -0.07 4.08
CA VAL A 250 -2.76 0.72 3.98
C VAL A 250 -2.74 1.90 4.94
N ASP A 251 -2.33 1.68 6.20
CA ASP A 251 -2.23 2.73 7.21
C ASP A 251 -1.19 3.78 6.83
N PHE A 252 -0.05 3.36 6.26
CA PHE A 252 0.95 4.29 5.73
C PHE A 252 0.36 5.17 4.62
N PHE A 253 -0.32 4.59 3.64
CA PHE A 253 -0.94 5.38 2.57
C PHE A 253 -2.04 6.30 3.10
N ARG A 254 -2.89 5.84 4.01
CA ARG A 254 -3.91 6.70 4.66
C ARG A 254 -3.27 7.88 5.38
N ALA A 255 -2.16 7.66 6.07
CA ALA A 255 -1.45 8.72 6.78
C ALA A 255 -0.76 9.73 5.83
N LYS A 256 -0.29 9.30 4.66
CA LYS A 256 0.48 10.14 3.71
C LYS A 256 -0.35 10.73 2.59
N LEU A 257 -1.36 10.02 2.13
CA LEU A 257 -2.23 10.45 1.03
C LEU A 257 -3.56 11.04 1.52
N GLY A 258 -3.93 10.81 2.77
CA GLY A 258 -5.23 11.12 3.32
C GLY A 258 -6.26 10.02 3.02
N ARG A 259 -7.48 10.23 3.51
CA ARG A 259 -8.63 9.37 3.25
C ARG A 259 -9.48 9.96 2.14
#